data_60841ef82ec75e13b30b60b009958004
#
_entry.id   60841ef82ec75e13b30b60b009958004
#
_cell.length_a   1.000
_cell.length_b   1.000
_cell.length_c   1.000
_cell.angle_alpha   90.00
_cell.angle_beta   90.00
_cell.angle_gamma   90.00
#
_symmetry.space_group_name_H-M   'P 1'
#
loop_
_entity.id
_entity.type
_entity.pdbx_description
1 polymer ?
#
loop_
_entity_poly.entity_id
_entity_poly.type
_entity_poly.pdbx_seq_one_letter_code
_entity_poly.pdbx_strand_id
1 'polypeptide(L)'
;RPGGMLMNGIPSFRLEKDVVDAEIDILRELGVEFRCGVEVGKDVTIAQLREQGYQSFYVAVGLQSGGKLNIPGGDADGVMAGIDFMRQVNLHEKKTLSGKVVVIGGGNIGADVARTAVRCGAESVDLYCLEAYDDMPMGEEDRSECERDGITVHAGWGQTEIVVEDGKCAGIRFRKCTRVKNDEGRFAPEFDDSVSEQAECATVLYCIGQKVDWRELLTGTAVEFNPNGTVKADPVTYQTAEKDIFVGGDAYTGQKFAIDAIAAGKEGAISLHRFVQHATLTVGRNRRQFIELDKENALIPVNYDTTPRQRIGYNEALRRTFSDERVAFTEEQIKK
;
A
#
# COMPACT_ATOMS: atom_id res chain seq x y z
N ARG A 1 -18.17 1.13 2.60
CA ARG A 1 -18.07 0.57 1.26
C ARG A 1 -17.05 -0.58 1.27
N PRO A 2 -17.32 -1.74 0.64
CA PRO A 2 -16.36 -2.82 0.49
C PRO A 2 -15.20 -2.43 -0.43
N GLY A 3 -14.11 -3.21 -0.42
CA GLY A 3 -12.97 -3.06 -1.35
C GLY A 3 -11.67 -2.58 -0.71
N GLY A 4 -11.70 -2.08 0.53
CA GLY A 4 -10.48 -1.72 1.28
C GLY A 4 -9.50 -0.86 0.49
N MET A 5 -8.20 -1.23 0.47
CA MET A 5 -7.16 -0.47 -0.26
C MET A 5 -7.37 -0.41 -1.76
N LEU A 6 -8.03 -1.40 -2.39
CA LEU A 6 -8.35 -1.36 -3.82
C LEU A 6 -9.28 -0.18 -4.16
N MET A 7 -10.12 0.21 -3.20
CA MET A 7 -11.05 1.36 -3.33
C MET A 7 -10.45 2.65 -2.77
N ASN A 8 -9.80 2.58 -1.61
CA ASN A 8 -9.37 3.76 -0.85
C ASN A 8 -8.01 4.29 -1.28
N GLY A 9 -7.04 3.38 -1.52
CA GLY A 9 -5.63 3.71 -1.66
C GLY A 9 -5.14 3.69 -3.10
N ILE A 10 -5.47 2.67 -3.90
CA ILE A 10 -5.01 2.57 -5.28
C ILE A 10 -5.76 3.59 -6.14
N PRO A 11 -5.07 4.42 -6.94
CA PRO A 11 -5.73 5.42 -7.78
C PRO A 11 -6.52 4.80 -8.94
N SER A 12 -7.57 5.50 -9.40
CA SER A 12 -8.46 5.02 -10.47
C SER A 12 -7.76 4.81 -11.80
N PHE A 13 -6.74 5.63 -12.10
CA PHE A 13 -5.95 5.49 -13.33
C PHE A 13 -5.04 4.24 -13.33
N ARG A 14 -4.94 3.54 -12.18
CA ARG A 14 -4.20 2.27 -12.04
C ARG A 14 -5.14 1.07 -11.89
N LEU A 15 -6.24 1.27 -11.21
CA LEU A 15 -7.30 0.28 -10.99
C LEU A 15 -8.67 0.96 -10.97
N GLU A 16 -9.43 0.78 -12.04
CA GLU A 16 -10.77 1.33 -12.19
C GLU A 16 -11.72 0.78 -11.10
N LYS A 17 -12.55 1.66 -10.53
CA LYS A 17 -13.35 1.32 -9.34
C LYS A 17 -14.56 0.45 -9.66
N ASP A 18 -15.08 0.54 -10.86
CA ASP A 18 -16.14 -0.32 -11.39
C ASP A 18 -15.70 -1.77 -11.55
N VAL A 19 -14.43 -2.02 -11.91
CA VAL A 19 -13.86 -3.37 -11.91
C VAL A 19 -13.86 -3.98 -10.50
N VAL A 20 -13.47 -3.20 -9.49
CA VAL A 20 -13.51 -3.66 -8.09
C VAL A 20 -14.95 -3.89 -7.62
N ASP A 21 -15.88 -3.01 -7.98
CA ASP A 21 -17.29 -3.18 -7.64
C ASP A 21 -17.89 -4.44 -8.32
N ALA A 22 -17.54 -4.71 -9.59
CA ALA A 22 -17.98 -5.92 -10.28
C ALA A 22 -17.49 -7.21 -9.59
N GLU A 23 -16.23 -7.26 -9.14
CA GLU A 23 -15.71 -8.39 -8.37
C GLU A 23 -16.42 -8.56 -7.03
N ILE A 24 -16.80 -7.46 -6.37
CA ILE A 24 -17.58 -7.50 -5.12
C ILE A 24 -19.00 -8.00 -5.39
N ASP A 25 -19.61 -7.63 -6.51
CA ASP A 25 -20.95 -8.07 -6.89
C ASP A 25 -20.99 -9.59 -7.14
N ILE A 26 -19.94 -10.17 -7.72
CA ILE A 26 -19.80 -11.64 -7.81
C ILE A 26 -19.89 -12.30 -6.43
N LEU A 27 -19.22 -11.72 -5.41
CA LEU A 27 -19.31 -12.25 -4.04
C LEU A 27 -20.72 -12.14 -3.45
N ARG A 28 -21.46 -11.08 -3.76
CA ARG A 28 -22.86 -10.92 -3.37
C ARG A 28 -23.76 -11.96 -4.00
N GLU A 29 -23.58 -12.22 -5.30
CA GLU A 29 -24.31 -13.26 -6.03
C GLU A 29 -24.02 -14.67 -5.49
N LEU A 30 -22.81 -14.90 -4.96
CA LEU A 30 -22.44 -16.13 -4.26
C LEU A 30 -23.02 -16.23 -2.84
N GLY A 31 -23.78 -15.24 -2.37
CA GLY A 31 -24.45 -15.24 -1.08
C GLY A 31 -23.61 -14.68 0.08
N VAL A 32 -22.52 -13.97 -0.20
CA VAL A 32 -21.75 -13.28 0.85
C VAL A 32 -22.51 -12.04 1.33
N GLU A 33 -22.82 -11.98 2.62
CA GLU A 33 -23.47 -10.83 3.24
C GLU A 33 -22.46 -9.76 3.62
N PHE A 34 -22.66 -8.54 3.15
CA PHE A 34 -21.84 -7.37 3.50
C PHE A 34 -22.57 -6.46 4.49
N ARG A 35 -22.10 -6.41 5.73
CA ARG A 35 -22.61 -5.50 6.78
C ARG A 35 -21.67 -4.29 6.92
N CYS A 36 -21.92 -3.29 6.10
CA CYS A 36 -21.17 -2.03 6.14
C CYS A 36 -21.68 -1.11 7.24
N GLY A 37 -20.80 -0.19 7.71
CA GLY A 37 -21.13 0.76 8.76
C GLY A 37 -21.20 0.13 10.17
N VAL A 38 -20.66 -1.08 10.33
CA VAL A 38 -20.55 -1.78 11.63
C VAL A 38 -19.07 -1.88 11.99
N GLU A 39 -18.69 -1.37 13.15
CA GLU A 39 -17.34 -1.45 13.70
C GLU A 39 -17.29 -2.57 14.76
N VAL A 40 -16.60 -3.67 14.42
CA VAL A 40 -16.37 -4.76 15.37
C VAL A 40 -15.41 -4.30 16.47
N GLY A 41 -15.78 -4.55 17.71
CA GLY A 41 -15.13 -4.02 18.91
C GLY A 41 -15.88 -2.85 19.53
N LYS A 42 -16.67 -2.11 18.75
CA LYS A 42 -17.47 -0.97 19.21
C LYS A 42 -18.99 -1.25 19.13
N ASP A 43 -19.49 -1.50 17.93
CA ASP A 43 -20.92 -1.72 17.69
C ASP A 43 -21.33 -3.17 17.99
N VAL A 44 -20.42 -4.11 17.76
CA VAL A 44 -20.53 -5.53 18.10
C VAL A 44 -19.15 -6.09 18.42
N THR A 45 -19.06 -6.93 19.46
CA THR A 45 -17.80 -7.57 19.83
C THR A 45 -17.68 -8.97 19.21
N ILE A 46 -16.47 -9.54 19.16
CA ILE A 46 -16.26 -10.94 18.74
C ILE A 46 -17.03 -11.89 19.69
N ALA A 47 -17.08 -11.60 21.00
CA ALA A 47 -17.85 -12.38 21.95
C ALA A 47 -19.35 -12.41 21.59
N GLN A 48 -19.94 -11.26 21.30
CA GLN A 48 -21.35 -11.19 20.87
C GLN A 48 -21.59 -11.88 19.52
N LEU A 49 -20.64 -11.84 18.61
CA LEU A 49 -20.73 -12.59 17.35
C LEU A 49 -20.70 -14.11 17.59
N ARG A 50 -19.88 -14.59 18.55
CA ARG A 50 -19.91 -16.01 18.97
C ARG A 50 -21.28 -16.41 19.54
N GLU A 51 -21.89 -15.56 20.37
CA GLU A 51 -23.25 -15.77 20.89
C GLU A 51 -24.30 -15.81 19.80
N GLN A 52 -24.12 -15.09 18.69
CA GLN A 52 -24.96 -15.13 17.50
C GLN A 52 -24.75 -16.38 16.63
N GLY A 53 -23.80 -17.25 16.99
CA GLY A 53 -23.55 -18.52 16.31
C GLY A 53 -22.42 -18.52 15.29
N TYR A 54 -21.65 -17.42 15.15
CA TYR A 54 -20.45 -17.42 14.33
C TYR A 54 -19.37 -18.27 15.00
N GLN A 55 -18.83 -19.23 14.25
CA GLN A 55 -17.93 -20.26 14.78
C GLN A 55 -16.46 -19.93 14.56
N SER A 56 -16.13 -19.06 13.61
CA SER A 56 -14.77 -18.63 13.35
C SER A 56 -14.72 -17.28 12.64
N PHE A 57 -13.56 -16.62 12.75
CA PHE A 57 -13.36 -15.24 12.32
C PHE A 57 -12.07 -15.15 11.49
N TYR A 58 -12.14 -14.47 10.36
CA TYR A 58 -10.98 -14.13 9.56
C TYR A 58 -10.75 -12.62 9.58
N VAL A 59 -9.64 -12.19 10.18
CA VAL A 59 -9.31 -10.77 10.33
C VAL A 59 -8.45 -10.33 9.15
N ALA A 60 -8.97 -9.42 8.32
CA ALA A 60 -8.33 -8.92 7.10
C ALA A 60 -8.42 -7.39 7.00
N VAL A 61 -8.18 -6.70 8.11
CA VAL A 61 -8.36 -5.23 8.22
C VAL A 61 -7.27 -4.44 7.49
N GLY A 62 -6.16 -5.06 7.11
CA GLY A 62 -5.05 -4.42 6.40
C GLY A 62 -4.34 -3.35 7.22
N LEU A 63 -3.68 -2.39 6.53
CA LEU A 63 -2.95 -1.26 7.11
C LEU A 63 -3.67 0.04 6.70
N GLN A 64 -4.63 0.50 7.50
CA GLN A 64 -5.55 1.58 7.13
C GLN A 64 -5.11 2.97 7.60
N SER A 65 -4.12 3.07 8.49
CA SER A 65 -3.67 4.33 9.07
C SER A 65 -2.27 4.70 8.59
N GLY A 66 -2.07 5.95 8.18
CA GLY A 66 -0.75 6.50 7.93
C GLY A 66 0.06 6.63 9.21
N GLY A 67 1.38 6.53 9.11
CA GLY A 67 2.28 6.91 10.19
C GLY A 67 2.12 8.40 10.54
N LYS A 68 2.60 8.83 11.71
CA LYS A 68 2.70 10.26 12.02
C LYS A 68 4.03 10.81 11.51
N LEU A 69 3.99 12.01 10.94
CA LEU A 69 5.19 12.76 10.63
C LEU A 69 5.68 13.47 11.90
N ASN A 70 6.55 12.79 12.65
CA ASN A 70 7.05 13.27 13.94
C ASN A 70 8.23 14.25 13.75
N ILE A 71 7.97 15.39 13.15
CA ILE A 71 8.91 16.51 13.01
C ILE A 71 8.20 17.82 13.42
N PRO A 72 8.94 18.90 13.76
CA PRO A 72 8.33 20.19 14.02
C PRO A 72 7.41 20.62 12.87
N GLY A 73 6.21 21.11 13.21
CA GLY A 73 5.20 21.53 12.23
C GLY A 73 4.47 20.40 11.50
N GLY A 74 4.73 19.14 11.82
CA GLY A 74 4.14 17.99 11.11
C GLY A 74 2.63 17.81 11.24
N ASP A 75 1.98 18.60 12.07
CA ASP A 75 0.52 18.68 12.29
C ASP A 75 -0.12 19.98 11.75
N ALA A 76 0.66 20.78 11.02
CA ALA A 76 0.16 22.01 10.42
C ALA A 76 -0.91 21.75 9.34
N ASP A 77 -1.80 22.72 9.11
CA ASP A 77 -2.75 22.67 7.99
C ASP A 77 -2.00 22.59 6.66
N GLY A 78 -2.41 21.68 5.79
CA GLY A 78 -1.70 21.34 4.55
C GLY A 78 -0.74 20.15 4.67
N VAL A 79 -0.54 19.57 5.86
CA VAL A 79 0.28 18.35 6.07
C VAL A 79 -0.62 17.17 6.37
N MET A 80 -0.52 16.09 5.58
CA MET A 80 -1.34 14.89 5.79
C MET A 80 -0.66 13.62 5.31
N ALA A 81 -1.11 12.48 5.84
CA ALA A 81 -0.69 11.19 5.34
C ALA A 81 -1.18 10.96 3.90
N GLY A 82 -0.32 10.43 3.03
CA GLY A 82 -0.67 10.13 1.64
C GLY A 82 -1.88 9.21 1.52
N ILE A 83 -2.02 8.24 2.44
CA ILE A 83 -3.19 7.34 2.44
C ILE A 83 -4.50 8.07 2.75
N ASP A 84 -4.48 9.08 3.61
CA ASP A 84 -5.67 9.88 3.94
C ASP A 84 -6.03 10.81 2.78
N PHE A 85 -5.02 11.37 2.10
CA PHE A 85 -5.22 12.09 0.84
C PHE A 85 -5.85 11.18 -0.22
N MET A 86 -5.30 9.99 -0.45
CA MET A 86 -5.85 9.03 -1.41
C MET A 86 -7.30 8.66 -1.09
N ARG A 87 -7.62 8.44 0.19
CA ARG A 87 -8.99 8.17 0.63
C ARG A 87 -9.92 9.34 0.33
N GLN A 88 -9.50 10.57 0.58
CA GLN A 88 -10.28 11.77 0.25
C GLN A 88 -10.55 11.88 -1.25
N VAL A 89 -9.54 11.61 -2.09
CA VAL A 89 -9.68 11.66 -3.54
C VAL A 89 -10.58 10.54 -4.06
N ASN A 90 -10.34 9.30 -3.64
CA ASN A 90 -11.02 8.13 -4.19
C ASN A 90 -12.45 7.95 -3.67
N LEU A 91 -12.74 8.33 -2.41
CA LEU A 91 -14.06 8.11 -1.79
C LEU A 91 -14.91 9.38 -1.66
N HIS A 92 -14.28 10.54 -1.51
CA HIS A 92 -14.96 11.80 -1.25
C HIS A 92 -14.82 12.80 -2.40
N GLU A 93 -14.20 12.38 -3.51
CA GLU A 93 -14.02 13.15 -4.73
C GLU A 93 -13.35 14.53 -4.53
N LYS A 94 -12.55 14.68 -3.46
CA LYS A 94 -11.74 15.88 -3.22
C LYS A 94 -10.56 15.91 -4.19
N LYS A 95 -10.84 16.27 -5.45
CA LYS A 95 -9.88 16.22 -6.56
C LYS A 95 -9.28 17.60 -6.87
N THR A 96 -9.17 18.48 -5.88
CA THR A 96 -8.63 19.83 -6.09
C THR A 96 -7.52 20.10 -5.09
N LEU A 97 -6.33 20.36 -5.61
CA LEU A 97 -5.19 20.93 -4.91
C LEU A 97 -4.82 22.28 -5.53
N SER A 98 -4.14 23.12 -4.78
CA SER A 98 -3.58 24.39 -5.26
C SER A 98 -2.16 24.55 -4.78
N GLY A 99 -1.34 25.26 -5.57
CA GLY A 99 0.06 25.53 -5.26
C GLY A 99 0.96 24.31 -5.42
N LYS A 100 2.17 24.43 -4.90
CA LYS A 100 3.20 23.40 -4.94
C LYS A 100 2.95 22.33 -3.89
N VAL A 101 3.21 21.09 -4.25
CA VAL A 101 3.03 19.90 -3.39
C VAL A 101 4.36 19.17 -3.23
N VAL A 102 4.71 18.82 -2.01
CA VAL A 102 5.83 17.93 -1.71
C VAL A 102 5.29 16.59 -1.24
N VAL A 103 5.78 15.50 -1.84
CA VAL A 103 5.50 14.12 -1.44
C VAL A 103 6.75 13.53 -0.79
N ILE A 104 6.61 12.90 0.38
CA ILE A 104 7.71 12.26 1.10
C ILE A 104 7.56 10.76 1.03
N GLY A 105 8.52 10.07 0.43
CA GLY A 105 8.59 8.61 0.38
C GLY A 105 8.81 8.05 -1.02
N GLY A 106 9.88 7.26 -1.20
CA GLY A 106 10.34 6.72 -2.47
C GLY A 106 9.75 5.37 -2.88
N GLY A 107 8.66 4.93 -2.24
CA GLY A 107 7.97 3.68 -2.60
C GLY A 107 6.78 3.88 -3.55
N ASN A 108 6.16 2.77 -3.99
CA ASN A 108 5.03 2.78 -4.93
C ASN A 108 3.85 3.67 -4.45
N ILE A 109 3.60 3.74 -3.13
CA ILE A 109 2.58 4.62 -2.57
C ILE A 109 2.94 6.09 -2.80
N GLY A 110 4.22 6.45 -2.64
CA GLY A 110 4.70 7.80 -2.93
C GLY A 110 4.47 8.18 -4.40
N ALA A 111 4.76 7.27 -5.33
CA ALA A 111 4.48 7.46 -6.75
C ALA A 111 2.97 7.67 -7.02
N ASP A 112 2.11 6.81 -6.46
CA ASP A 112 0.66 6.93 -6.61
C ASP A 112 0.10 8.23 -6.06
N VAL A 113 0.58 8.65 -4.88
CA VAL A 113 0.20 9.92 -4.24
C VAL A 113 0.66 11.12 -5.07
N ALA A 114 1.92 11.11 -5.53
CA ALA A 114 2.47 12.19 -6.34
C ALA A 114 1.72 12.35 -7.68
N ARG A 115 1.49 11.24 -8.38
CA ARG A 115 0.74 11.21 -9.64
C ARG A 115 -0.72 11.63 -9.44
N THR A 116 -1.33 11.27 -8.31
CA THR A 116 -2.68 11.72 -7.95
C THR A 116 -2.71 13.21 -7.66
N ALA A 117 -1.68 13.76 -6.97
CA ALA A 117 -1.59 15.19 -6.70
C ALA A 117 -1.53 16.02 -8.00
N VAL A 118 -0.77 15.57 -9.01
CA VAL A 118 -0.76 16.18 -10.35
C VAL A 118 -2.17 16.21 -10.95
N ARG A 119 -2.91 15.09 -10.86
CA ARG A 119 -4.29 14.96 -11.37
C ARG A 119 -5.31 15.80 -10.59
N CYS A 120 -5.00 16.12 -9.36
CA CYS A 120 -5.80 17.04 -8.53
C CYS A 120 -5.48 18.52 -8.76
N GLY A 121 -4.62 18.86 -9.72
CA GLY A 121 -4.34 20.23 -10.13
C GLY A 121 -3.24 20.94 -9.34
N ALA A 122 -2.33 20.20 -8.68
CA ALA A 122 -1.12 20.76 -8.10
C ALA A 122 -0.31 21.52 -9.18
N GLU A 123 0.20 22.68 -8.84
CA GLU A 123 1.03 23.52 -9.73
C GLU A 123 2.34 22.81 -10.11
N SER A 124 2.98 22.23 -9.11
CA SER A 124 4.12 21.31 -9.27
C SER A 124 4.10 20.27 -8.17
N VAL A 125 4.73 19.11 -8.43
CA VAL A 125 4.89 18.04 -7.46
C VAL A 125 6.35 17.63 -7.41
N ASP A 126 6.93 17.72 -6.22
CA ASP A 126 8.28 17.28 -5.90
C ASP A 126 8.22 16.07 -4.97
N LEU A 127 8.91 14.98 -5.32
CA LEU A 127 8.97 13.75 -4.53
C LEU A 127 10.34 13.62 -3.88
N TYR A 128 10.37 13.60 -2.55
CA TYR A 128 11.60 13.46 -1.76
C TYR A 128 11.67 12.09 -1.09
N CYS A 129 12.85 11.47 -1.11
CA CYS A 129 13.09 10.18 -0.44
C CYS A 129 14.49 10.08 0.15
N LEU A 130 14.64 9.18 1.12
CA LEU A 130 15.92 8.92 1.80
C LEU A 130 16.91 8.19 0.89
N GLU A 131 16.41 7.29 0.07
CA GLU A 131 17.19 6.40 -0.79
C GLU A 131 17.91 7.18 -1.90
N ALA A 132 19.00 6.62 -2.40
CA ALA A 132 19.57 7.03 -3.68
C ALA A 132 18.59 6.68 -4.82
N TYR A 133 18.69 7.36 -5.95
CA TYR A 133 17.74 7.22 -7.05
C TYR A 133 17.57 5.77 -7.53
N ASP A 134 18.67 5.02 -7.65
CA ASP A 134 18.65 3.63 -8.11
C ASP A 134 18.21 2.64 -7.02
N ASP A 135 18.26 3.04 -5.75
CA ASP A 135 17.90 2.21 -4.60
C ASP A 135 16.46 2.47 -4.12
N MET A 136 15.72 3.32 -4.81
CA MET A 136 14.33 3.62 -4.45
C MET A 136 13.47 2.35 -4.48
N PRO A 137 12.58 2.15 -3.45
CA PRO A 137 11.71 0.98 -3.41
C PRO A 137 10.65 0.91 -4.52
N MET A 138 10.34 2.04 -5.16
CA MET A 138 9.43 2.03 -6.32
C MET A 138 10.09 1.41 -7.55
N GLY A 139 9.30 0.75 -8.38
CA GLY A 139 9.76 0.13 -9.61
C GLY A 139 10.21 1.15 -10.67
N GLU A 140 11.01 0.67 -11.65
CA GLU A 140 11.45 1.48 -12.80
C GLU A 140 10.25 2.06 -13.58
N GLU A 141 9.19 1.29 -13.74
CA GLU A 141 7.95 1.73 -14.40
C GLU A 141 7.32 2.90 -13.65
N ASP A 142 7.17 2.80 -12.33
CA ASP A 142 6.61 3.87 -11.51
C ASP A 142 7.46 5.15 -11.56
N ARG A 143 8.79 5.03 -11.57
CA ARG A 143 9.70 6.18 -11.74
C ARG A 143 9.48 6.85 -13.09
N SER A 144 9.47 6.07 -14.16
CA SER A 144 9.23 6.56 -15.52
C SER A 144 7.87 7.25 -15.66
N GLU A 145 6.83 6.70 -15.04
CA GLU A 145 5.50 7.30 -15.03
C GLU A 145 5.46 8.62 -14.21
N CYS A 146 6.21 8.71 -13.11
CA CYS A 146 6.37 9.96 -12.35
C CYS A 146 7.03 11.05 -13.20
N GLU A 147 8.14 10.72 -13.86
CA GLU A 147 8.84 11.65 -14.75
C GLU A 147 7.96 12.10 -15.91
N ARG A 148 7.21 11.17 -16.50
CA ARG A 148 6.27 11.44 -17.56
C ARG A 148 5.15 12.39 -17.11
N ASP A 149 4.67 12.27 -15.88
CA ASP A 149 3.69 13.19 -15.28
C ASP A 149 4.31 14.54 -14.88
N GLY A 150 5.64 14.71 -15.00
CA GLY A 150 6.36 15.94 -14.70
C GLY A 150 6.66 16.11 -13.22
N ILE A 151 6.73 15.02 -12.46
CA ILE A 151 7.13 15.00 -11.06
C ILE A 151 8.66 15.04 -10.99
N THR A 152 9.21 15.95 -10.18
CA THR A 152 10.64 16.01 -9.92
C THR A 152 10.99 15.11 -8.73
N VAL A 153 11.94 14.21 -8.92
CA VAL A 153 12.40 13.29 -7.87
C VAL A 153 13.69 13.79 -7.25
N HIS A 154 13.67 13.98 -5.93
CA HIS A 154 14.82 14.40 -5.11
C HIS A 154 15.25 13.23 -4.22
N ALA A 155 16.25 12.50 -4.66
CA ALA A 155 16.79 11.32 -3.96
C ALA A 155 17.87 11.69 -2.94
N GLY A 156 17.94 10.95 -1.83
CA GLY A 156 18.94 11.13 -0.78
C GLY A 156 18.64 12.30 0.15
N TRP A 157 17.39 12.56 0.49
CA TRP A 157 16.98 13.65 1.37
C TRP A 157 16.07 13.17 2.48
N GLY A 158 16.35 13.56 3.72
CA GLY A 158 15.53 13.31 4.89
C GLY A 158 14.90 14.59 5.42
N GLN A 159 13.60 14.55 5.66
CA GLN A 159 12.83 15.67 6.20
C GLN A 159 13.24 16.00 7.64
N THR A 160 13.26 17.30 7.97
CA THR A 160 13.63 17.77 9.31
C THR A 160 12.56 18.62 9.99
N GLU A 161 11.88 19.48 9.24
CA GLU A 161 10.93 20.48 9.78
C GLU A 161 9.95 20.92 8.69
N ILE A 162 8.69 21.12 9.05
CA ILE A 162 7.73 21.85 8.22
C ILE A 162 7.84 23.34 8.57
N VAL A 163 8.02 24.18 7.56
CA VAL A 163 7.94 25.62 7.69
C VAL A 163 6.46 26.02 7.79
N VAL A 164 6.09 26.65 8.89
CA VAL A 164 4.69 27.01 9.17
C VAL A 164 4.55 28.53 9.21
N GLU A 165 3.59 29.04 8.46
CA GLU A 165 3.17 30.46 8.48
C GLU A 165 1.66 30.53 8.74
N ASP A 166 1.25 31.28 9.73
CA ASP A 166 -0.16 31.44 10.14
C ASP A 166 -0.91 30.10 10.35
N GLY A 167 -0.20 29.09 10.89
CA GLY A 167 -0.74 27.75 11.16
C GLY A 167 -0.82 26.82 9.93
N LYS A 168 -0.36 27.28 8.76
CA LYS A 168 -0.39 26.53 7.49
C LYS A 168 1.02 26.17 7.04
N CYS A 169 1.10 25.09 6.28
CA CYS A 169 2.32 24.70 5.59
C CYS A 169 2.72 25.80 4.57
N ALA A 170 3.95 26.28 4.67
CA ALA A 170 4.58 27.20 3.72
C ALA A 170 5.82 26.59 3.07
N GLY A 171 6.30 25.45 3.58
CA GLY A 171 7.44 24.72 3.03
C GLY A 171 7.90 23.60 3.95
N ILE A 172 8.97 22.96 3.53
CA ILE A 172 9.61 21.87 4.27
C ILE A 172 11.13 21.94 4.13
N ARG A 173 11.84 21.60 5.20
CA ARG A 173 13.30 21.52 5.23
C ARG A 173 13.76 20.08 5.22
N PHE A 174 14.89 19.87 4.54
CA PHE A 174 15.55 18.59 4.40
C PHE A 174 17.03 18.69 4.75
N ARG A 175 17.61 17.54 5.09
CA ARG A 175 19.05 17.34 5.21
C ARG A 175 19.49 16.17 4.34
N LYS A 176 20.74 16.16 3.91
CA LYS A 176 21.25 15.11 3.04
C LYS A 176 21.29 13.77 3.75
N CYS A 177 20.68 12.77 3.17
CA CYS A 177 20.79 11.38 3.59
C CYS A 177 21.99 10.74 2.88
N THR A 178 22.95 10.22 3.65
CA THR A 178 24.17 9.61 3.13
C THR A 178 24.07 8.09 3.07
N ARG A 179 23.23 7.50 3.92
CA ARG A 179 22.99 6.05 3.96
C ARG A 179 21.63 5.77 4.59
N VAL A 180 20.87 4.81 4.07
CA VAL A 180 19.54 4.44 4.59
C VAL A 180 19.60 3.19 5.47
N LYS A 181 20.48 2.24 5.15
CA LYS A 181 20.62 0.96 5.87
C LYS A 181 22.01 0.82 6.44
N ASN A 182 22.10 0.24 7.64
CA ASN A 182 23.40 -0.13 8.22
C ASN A 182 24.02 -1.35 7.51
N ASP A 183 25.19 -1.79 7.99
CA ASP A 183 25.94 -2.92 7.42
C ASP A 183 25.20 -4.26 7.55
N GLU A 184 24.22 -4.34 8.46
CA GLU A 184 23.35 -5.50 8.65
C GLU A 184 22.08 -5.45 7.78
N GLY A 185 21.93 -4.44 6.89
CA GLY A 185 20.77 -4.24 6.04
C GLY A 185 19.52 -3.71 6.75
N ARG A 186 19.63 -3.30 8.02
CA ARG A 186 18.53 -2.74 8.81
C ARG A 186 18.38 -1.25 8.53
N PHE A 187 17.14 -0.77 8.54
CA PHE A 187 16.84 0.66 8.41
C PHE A 187 17.47 1.46 9.56
N ALA A 188 18.48 2.26 9.23
CA ALA A 188 19.23 3.11 10.15
C ALA A 188 19.83 4.29 9.36
N PRO A 189 19.02 5.30 8.99
CA PRO A 189 19.47 6.37 8.12
C PRO A 189 20.52 7.26 8.79
N GLU A 190 21.57 7.59 8.04
CA GLU A 190 22.63 8.52 8.42
C GLU A 190 22.52 9.79 7.59
N PHE A 191 22.87 10.93 8.20
CA PHE A 191 22.68 12.23 7.58
C PHE A 191 23.93 13.09 7.68
N ASP A 192 24.10 13.96 6.69
CA ASP A 192 25.04 15.08 6.73
C ASP A 192 24.26 16.36 7.02
N ASP A 193 24.33 16.82 8.27
CA ASP A 193 23.62 18.00 8.74
C ASP A 193 24.26 19.32 8.20
N SER A 194 25.43 19.25 7.55
CA SER A 194 26.04 20.42 6.91
C SER A 194 25.41 20.76 5.56
N VAL A 195 24.64 19.83 4.97
CA VAL A 195 23.97 19.97 3.69
C VAL A 195 22.46 19.94 3.89
N SER A 196 21.82 21.07 3.65
CA SER A 196 20.37 21.23 3.81
C SER A 196 19.74 21.83 2.57
N GLU A 197 18.46 21.56 2.39
CA GLU A 197 17.60 22.10 1.33
C GLU A 197 16.26 22.52 1.92
N GLN A 198 15.64 23.54 1.33
CA GLN A 198 14.27 23.94 1.67
C GLN A 198 13.43 23.99 0.39
N ALA A 199 12.28 23.34 0.41
CA ALA A 199 11.25 23.43 -0.62
C ALA A 199 10.07 24.28 -0.13
N GLU A 200 9.65 25.25 -0.92
CA GLU A 200 8.40 25.97 -0.72
C GLU A 200 7.24 25.11 -1.22
N CYS A 201 6.23 24.91 -0.40
CA CYS A 201 5.02 24.17 -0.77
C CYS A 201 3.82 24.53 0.11
N ALA A 202 2.64 24.44 -0.45
CA ALA A 202 1.38 24.62 0.28
C ALA A 202 0.87 23.32 0.90
N THR A 203 1.35 22.17 0.41
CA THR A 203 0.90 20.85 0.87
C THR A 203 2.07 19.88 0.96
N VAL A 204 2.12 19.13 2.06
CA VAL A 204 3.03 18.01 2.25
C VAL A 204 2.23 16.73 2.44
N LEU A 205 2.47 15.74 1.56
CA LEU A 205 1.86 14.42 1.58
C LEU A 205 2.93 13.38 1.94
N TYR A 206 2.85 12.79 3.15
CA TYR A 206 3.89 11.87 3.59
C TYR A 206 3.47 10.39 3.45
N CYS A 207 4.35 9.57 2.86
CA CYS A 207 4.17 8.16 2.55
C CYS A 207 5.24 7.30 3.25
N ILE A 208 5.42 7.50 4.57
CA ILE A 208 6.48 6.93 5.41
C ILE A 208 6.04 5.70 6.21
N GLY A 209 5.22 4.88 5.61
CA GLY A 209 4.70 3.65 6.19
C GLY A 209 3.26 3.76 6.66
N GLN A 210 2.67 2.59 6.86
CA GLN A 210 1.29 2.41 7.31
C GLN A 210 1.25 1.49 8.53
N LYS A 211 0.17 1.59 9.31
CA LYS A 211 -0.04 0.81 10.52
C LYS A 211 -1.45 0.22 10.53
N VAL A 212 -1.59 -0.88 11.26
CA VAL A 212 -2.93 -1.39 11.63
C VAL A 212 -3.49 -0.49 12.72
N ASP A 213 -4.74 -0.10 12.57
CA ASP A 213 -5.52 0.52 13.63
C ASP A 213 -6.46 -0.54 14.21
N TRP A 214 -6.03 -1.17 15.29
CA TRP A 214 -6.79 -2.27 15.90
C TRP A 214 -8.01 -1.80 16.66
N ARG A 215 -7.99 -0.56 17.18
CA ARG A 215 -9.02 -0.07 18.10
C ARG A 215 -9.38 -1.15 19.12
N GLU A 216 -10.66 -1.49 19.22
CA GLU A 216 -11.17 -2.50 20.15
C GLU A 216 -11.47 -3.86 19.50
N LEU A 217 -11.11 -4.05 18.22
CA LEU A 217 -11.47 -5.24 17.44
C LEU A 217 -11.13 -6.56 18.13
N LEU A 218 -9.95 -6.66 18.71
CA LEU A 218 -9.42 -7.88 19.33
C LEU A 218 -9.41 -7.83 20.86
N THR A 219 -10.07 -6.84 21.45
CA THR A 219 -10.18 -6.73 22.91
C THR A 219 -10.89 -7.94 23.50
N GLY A 220 -10.34 -8.50 24.57
CA GLY A 220 -10.86 -9.69 25.23
C GLY A 220 -10.57 -11.02 24.54
N THR A 221 -9.67 -11.02 23.54
CA THR A 221 -9.16 -12.25 22.89
C THR A 221 -7.74 -12.56 23.33
N ALA A 222 -7.29 -13.80 23.10
CA ALA A 222 -5.92 -14.23 23.36
C ALA A 222 -4.95 -13.95 22.19
N VAL A 223 -5.35 -13.12 21.22
CA VAL A 223 -4.50 -12.77 20.08
C VAL A 223 -3.25 -12.01 20.52
N GLU A 224 -2.10 -12.44 20.04
CA GLU A 224 -0.80 -11.83 20.31
C GLU A 224 -0.32 -10.95 19.15
N PHE A 225 0.47 -9.93 19.49
CA PHE A 225 1.02 -8.98 18.52
C PHE A 225 2.54 -9.05 18.43
N ASN A 226 3.05 -8.73 17.25
CA ASN A 226 4.47 -8.46 17.03
C ASN A 226 4.81 -7.02 17.45
N PRO A 227 6.12 -6.70 17.67
CA PRO A 227 6.53 -5.33 18.03
C PRO A 227 6.13 -4.25 17.02
N ASN A 228 5.95 -4.61 15.75
CA ASN A 228 5.47 -3.71 14.68
C ASN A 228 3.94 -3.55 14.63
N GLY A 229 3.21 -4.16 15.57
CA GLY A 229 1.75 -4.09 15.65
C GLY A 229 1.00 -5.06 14.74
N THR A 230 1.66 -5.93 13.98
CA THR A 230 0.98 -7.00 13.23
C THR A 230 0.63 -8.17 14.16
N VAL A 231 -0.35 -8.98 13.79
CA VAL A 231 -0.76 -10.15 14.60
C VAL A 231 0.19 -11.33 14.39
N LYS A 232 0.49 -12.05 15.49
CA LYS A 232 1.19 -13.34 15.43
C LYS A 232 0.21 -14.44 15.02
N ALA A 233 0.58 -15.22 14.01
CA ALA A 233 -0.18 -16.37 13.56
C ALA A 233 0.73 -17.47 13.02
N ASP A 234 0.22 -18.69 12.94
CA ASP A 234 0.90 -19.80 12.30
C ASP A 234 1.05 -19.54 10.78
N PRO A 235 2.24 -19.68 10.20
CA PRO A 235 2.51 -19.29 8.81
C PRO A 235 1.89 -20.22 7.76
N VAL A 236 1.35 -21.37 8.18
CA VAL A 236 0.69 -22.34 7.29
C VAL A 236 -0.83 -22.23 7.38
N THR A 237 -1.32 -22.11 8.61
CA THR A 237 -2.77 -22.12 8.88
C THR A 237 -3.37 -20.74 9.05
N TYR A 238 -2.55 -19.69 9.26
CA TYR A 238 -3.00 -18.33 9.59
C TYR A 238 -3.80 -18.25 10.89
N GLN A 239 -3.78 -19.29 11.71
CA GLN A 239 -4.44 -19.34 13.01
C GLN A 239 -3.65 -18.55 14.04
N THR A 240 -4.34 -17.74 14.85
CA THR A 240 -3.75 -16.98 15.95
C THR A 240 -3.69 -17.83 17.24
N ALA A 241 -3.21 -17.24 18.34
CA ALA A 241 -3.30 -17.88 19.66
C ALA A 241 -4.77 -18.12 20.11
N GLU A 242 -5.72 -17.30 19.64
CA GLU A 242 -7.16 -17.54 19.77
C GLU A 242 -7.61 -18.51 18.67
N LYS A 243 -8.06 -19.70 19.04
CA LYS A 243 -8.22 -20.83 18.11
C LYS A 243 -9.22 -20.61 16.97
N ASP A 244 -10.27 -19.84 17.19
CA ASP A 244 -11.30 -19.53 16.21
C ASP A 244 -11.02 -18.24 15.41
N ILE A 245 -9.88 -17.56 15.68
CA ILE A 245 -9.47 -16.35 14.99
C ILE A 245 -8.28 -16.63 14.08
N PHE A 246 -8.45 -16.30 12.79
CA PHE A 246 -7.46 -16.36 11.73
C PHE A 246 -7.17 -14.96 11.23
N VAL A 247 -5.97 -14.70 10.72
CA VAL A 247 -5.57 -13.40 10.21
C VAL A 247 -4.82 -13.53 8.89
N GLY A 248 -4.97 -12.57 7.99
CA GLY A 248 -4.19 -12.55 6.74
C GLY A 248 -4.06 -11.15 6.14
N GLY A 249 -3.36 -11.09 5.01
CA GLY A 249 -2.98 -9.83 4.38
C GLY A 249 -2.07 -8.99 5.26
N ASP A 250 -2.05 -7.68 5.03
CA ASP A 250 -1.11 -6.76 5.67
C ASP A 250 -1.23 -6.69 7.20
N ALA A 251 -2.37 -7.03 7.77
CA ALA A 251 -2.56 -7.13 9.21
C ALA A 251 -1.68 -8.21 9.87
N TYR A 252 -1.22 -9.19 9.07
CA TYR A 252 -0.33 -10.27 9.47
C TYR A 252 1.11 -10.06 8.97
N THR A 253 1.28 -9.80 7.67
CA THR A 253 2.60 -9.76 7.04
C THR A 253 3.29 -8.40 7.11
N GLY A 254 2.58 -7.33 7.48
CA GLY A 254 2.96 -5.98 7.12
C GLY A 254 2.63 -5.69 5.66
N GLN A 255 3.01 -4.53 5.18
CA GLN A 255 2.71 -4.06 3.81
C GLN A 255 3.24 -5.01 2.75
N LYS A 256 2.34 -5.50 1.88
CA LYS A 256 2.59 -6.40 0.77
C LYS A 256 1.72 -6.03 -0.44
N PHE A 257 1.83 -6.81 -1.51
CA PHE A 257 1.01 -6.63 -2.70
C PHE A 257 -0.38 -7.27 -2.56
N ALA A 258 -1.33 -6.82 -3.37
CA ALA A 258 -2.69 -7.37 -3.40
C ALA A 258 -2.71 -8.90 -3.64
N ILE A 259 -1.79 -9.40 -4.47
CA ILE A 259 -1.67 -10.84 -4.74
C ILE A 259 -1.30 -11.65 -3.48
N ASP A 260 -0.49 -11.08 -2.57
CA ASP A 260 -0.15 -11.72 -1.29
C ASP A 260 -1.38 -11.81 -0.38
N ALA A 261 -2.21 -10.76 -0.36
CA ALA A 261 -3.47 -10.76 0.38
C ALA A 261 -4.47 -11.78 -0.18
N ILE A 262 -4.56 -11.92 -1.51
CA ILE A 262 -5.39 -12.95 -2.17
C ILE A 262 -4.90 -14.35 -1.78
N ALA A 263 -3.59 -14.60 -1.82
CA ALA A 263 -3.01 -15.87 -1.42
C ALA A 263 -3.30 -16.19 0.06
N ALA A 264 -3.13 -15.20 0.95
CA ALA A 264 -3.43 -15.35 2.37
C ALA A 264 -4.93 -15.65 2.61
N GLY A 265 -5.82 -14.97 1.87
CA GLY A 265 -7.27 -15.21 1.93
C GLY A 265 -7.64 -16.64 1.52
N LYS A 266 -7.06 -17.16 0.43
CA LYS A 266 -7.28 -18.54 -0.02
C LYS A 266 -6.82 -19.57 1.01
N GLU A 267 -5.61 -19.43 1.52
CA GLU A 267 -5.06 -20.34 2.53
C GLU A 267 -5.79 -20.26 3.86
N GLY A 268 -6.14 -19.02 4.29
CA GLY A 268 -6.94 -18.80 5.50
C GLY A 268 -8.35 -19.38 5.41
N ALA A 269 -9.01 -19.26 4.26
CA ALA A 269 -10.32 -19.86 4.03
C ALA A 269 -10.31 -21.39 4.17
N ILE A 270 -9.25 -22.07 3.69
CA ILE A 270 -9.08 -23.50 3.89
C ILE A 270 -8.99 -23.84 5.39
N SER A 271 -8.23 -23.04 6.15
CA SER A 271 -8.08 -23.24 7.59
C SER A 271 -9.41 -23.05 8.33
N LEU A 272 -10.10 -21.97 8.02
CA LEU A 272 -11.37 -21.60 8.60
C LEU A 272 -12.44 -22.67 8.33
N HIS A 273 -12.52 -23.12 7.09
CA HIS A 273 -13.43 -24.22 6.71
C HIS A 273 -13.12 -25.51 7.50
N ARG A 274 -11.85 -25.91 7.57
CA ARG A 274 -11.44 -27.10 8.32
C ARG A 274 -11.71 -26.98 9.82
N PHE A 275 -11.53 -25.78 10.37
CA PHE A 275 -11.78 -25.51 11.78
C PHE A 275 -13.25 -25.76 12.13
N VAL A 276 -14.19 -25.19 11.37
CA VAL A 276 -15.63 -25.37 11.61
C VAL A 276 -16.10 -26.80 11.32
N GLN A 277 -15.37 -27.57 10.50
CA GLN A 277 -15.61 -28.99 10.27
C GLN A 277 -14.88 -29.90 11.27
N HIS A 278 -14.22 -29.34 12.29
CA HIS A 278 -13.41 -30.09 13.26
C HIS A 278 -12.32 -30.97 12.61
N ALA A 279 -11.83 -30.56 11.44
CA ALA A 279 -10.80 -31.27 10.69
C ALA A 279 -9.39 -30.73 11.02
N THR A 280 -8.37 -31.53 10.78
CA THR A 280 -6.98 -31.15 11.01
C THR A 280 -6.55 -30.06 10.03
N LEU A 281 -6.06 -28.92 10.53
CA LEU A 281 -5.73 -27.74 9.73
C LEU A 281 -4.56 -27.96 8.78
N THR A 282 -3.60 -28.82 9.12
CA THR A 282 -2.31 -28.95 8.45
C THR A 282 -2.21 -30.08 7.44
N VAL A 283 -3.13 -31.06 7.45
CA VAL A 283 -3.07 -32.22 6.56
C VAL A 283 -3.12 -31.79 5.08
N GLY A 284 -2.14 -32.28 4.30
CA GLY A 284 -2.01 -31.96 2.87
C GLY A 284 -1.59 -30.52 2.58
N ARG A 285 -1.16 -29.76 3.57
CA ARG A 285 -0.62 -28.40 3.41
C ARG A 285 0.89 -28.43 3.52
N ASN A 286 1.55 -28.59 2.40
CA ASN A 286 3.00 -28.48 2.34
C ASN A 286 3.41 -27.02 2.29
N ARG A 287 4.52 -26.66 2.97
CA ARG A 287 5.17 -25.38 2.73
C ARG A 287 5.55 -25.32 1.26
N ARG A 288 5.09 -24.29 0.56
CA ARG A 288 5.58 -24.02 -0.79
C ARG A 288 7.07 -23.73 -0.70
N GLN A 289 7.88 -24.53 -1.38
CA GLN A 289 9.29 -24.22 -1.57
C GLN A 289 9.39 -23.41 -2.85
N PHE A 290 9.94 -22.21 -2.76
CA PHE A 290 10.29 -21.40 -3.91
C PHE A 290 11.72 -21.77 -4.30
N ILE A 291 11.94 -22.05 -5.56
CA ILE A 291 13.26 -22.19 -6.14
C ILE A 291 13.58 -20.82 -6.74
N GLU A 292 14.59 -20.17 -6.18
CA GLU A 292 15.13 -18.95 -6.78
C GLU A 292 15.99 -19.36 -7.98
N LEU A 293 15.60 -18.89 -9.16
CA LEU A 293 16.37 -19.16 -10.38
C LEU A 293 17.51 -18.15 -10.47
N ASP A 294 18.72 -18.66 -10.61
CA ASP A 294 19.88 -17.86 -10.96
C ASP A 294 19.74 -17.38 -12.41
N LYS A 295 19.27 -16.13 -12.56
CA LYS A 295 19.02 -15.52 -13.87
C LYS A 295 20.30 -15.16 -14.62
N GLU A 296 21.41 -14.98 -13.93
CA GLU A 296 22.70 -14.60 -14.53
C GLU A 296 23.38 -15.83 -15.16
N ASN A 297 23.21 -17.00 -14.55
CA ASN A 297 23.80 -18.26 -15.02
C ASN A 297 22.76 -19.23 -15.63
N ALA A 298 21.55 -18.76 -15.90
CA ALA A 298 20.53 -19.60 -16.53
C ALA A 298 20.96 -20.02 -17.94
N LEU A 299 20.93 -21.35 -18.19
CA LEU A 299 21.16 -21.87 -19.54
C LEU A 299 19.99 -21.48 -20.45
N ILE A 300 20.24 -20.58 -21.38
CA ILE A 300 19.28 -20.20 -22.40
C ILE A 300 19.31 -21.25 -23.52
N PRO A 301 18.19 -21.91 -23.84
CA PRO A 301 18.14 -22.86 -24.95
C PRO A 301 18.56 -22.25 -26.29
N VAL A 302 19.22 -23.02 -27.15
CA VAL A 302 19.73 -22.53 -28.44
C VAL A 302 18.63 -21.99 -29.37
N ASN A 303 17.40 -22.45 -29.19
CA ASN A 303 16.23 -22.03 -29.94
C ASN A 303 15.30 -21.10 -29.11
N TYR A 304 15.85 -20.40 -28.12
CA TYR A 304 15.09 -19.42 -27.36
C TYR A 304 14.61 -18.28 -28.27
N ASP A 305 13.36 -17.90 -28.07
CA ASP A 305 12.78 -16.79 -28.81
C ASP A 305 13.46 -15.46 -28.43
N THR A 306 14.08 -14.82 -29.40
CA THR A 306 14.78 -13.53 -29.28
C THR A 306 13.92 -12.35 -29.72
N THR A 307 12.63 -12.55 -29.94
CA THR A 307 11.71 -11.46 -30.29
C THR A 307 11.75 -10.37 -29.23
N PRO A 308 11.94 -9.10 -29.60
CA PRO A 308 11.99 -7.99 -28.66
C PRO A 308 10.71 -7.93 -27.84
N ARG A 309 10.89 -7.67 -26.51
CA ARG A 309 9.76 -7.51 -25.59
C ARG A 309 8.83 -6.39 -26.09
N GLN A 310 7.55 -6.71 -26.20
CA GLN A 310 6.53 -5.71 -26.48
C GLN A 310 6.38 -4.74 -25.30
N ARG A 311 6.21 -3.47 -25.57
CA ARG A 311 6.01 -2.42 -24.56
C ARG A 311 4.62 -1.84 -24.68
N ILE A 312 4.02 -1.52 -23.52
CA ILE A 312 2.73 -0.83 -23.46
C ILE A 312 2.86 0.57 -24.08
N GLY A 313 1.90 0.92 -24.92
CA GLY A 313 1.70 2.28 -25.41
C GLY A 313 0.90 3.13 -24.42
N TYR A 314 0.86 4.43 -24.66
CA TYR A 314 0.10 5.38 -23.85
C TYR A 314 -0.78 6.26 -24.73
N ASN A 315 -1.98 6.55 -24.27
CA ASN A 315 -2.89 7.50 -24.89
C ASN A 315 -2.65 8.89 -24.27
N GLU A 316 -1.98 9.76 -25.00
CA GLU A 316 -1.64 11.12 -24.53
C GLU A 316 -2.87 11.98 -24.20
N ALA A 317 -4.03 11.70 -24.80
CA ALA A 317 -5.27 12.43 -24.48
C ALA A 317 -5.78 12.12 -23.06
N LEU A 318 -5.40 10.97 -22.49
CA LEU A 318 -5.76 10.57 -21.13
C LEU A 318 -4.69 10.92 -20.10
N ARG A 319 -3.55 11.44 -20.54
CA ARG A 319 -2.46 11.84 -19.67
C ARG A 319 -2.95 12.83 -18.60
N ARG A 320 -2.54 12.57 -17.34
CA ARG A 320 -2.95 13.38 -16.17
C ARG A 320 -4.46 13.43 -15.95
N THR A 321 -5.21 12.46 -16.46
CA THR A 321 -6.61 12.23 -16.08
C THR A 321 -6.73 11.11 -15.07
N PHE A 322 -7.92 10.88 -14.53
CA PHE A 322 -8.20 9.76 -13.62
C PHE A 322 -8.53 8.44 -14.34
N SER A 323 -8.48 8.42 -15.67
CA SER A 323 -8.62 7.21 -16.47
C SER A 323 -7.26 6.54 -16.70
N ASP A 324 -7.26 5.24 -16.95
CA ASP A 324 -6.04 4.52 -17.36
C ASP A 324 -5.59 5.01 -18.74
N GLU A 325 -4.37 5.50 -18.81
CA GLU A 325 -3.76 6.00 -20.05
C GLU A 325 -3.01 4.92 -20.83
N ARG A 326 -2.86 3.71 -20.27
CA ARG A 326 -2.17 2.60 -20.90
C ARG A 326 -3.02 2.01 -22.02
N VAL A 327 -2.39 1.71 -23.14
CA VAL A 327 -3.04 1.10 -24.31
C VAL A 327 -2.78 -0.40 -24.28
N ALA A 328 -3.84 -1.19 -24.28
CA ALA A 328 -3.74 -2.66 -24.31
C ALA A 328 -2.99 -3.12 -25.57
N PHE A 329 -2.28 -4.25 -25.44
CA PHE A 329 -1.66 -4.88 -26.59
C PHE A 329 -2.70 -5.31 -27.61
N THR A 330 -2.35 -5.18 -28.88
CA THR A 330 -3.12 -5.76 -29.98
C THR A 330 -2.99 -7.28 -29.98
N GLU A 331 -3.94 -7.98 -30.63
CA GLU A 331 -3.85 -9.44 -30.78
C GLU A 331 -2.54 -9.89 -31.45
N GLU A 332 -2.04 -9.14 -32.43
CA GLU A 332 -0.77 -9.42 -33.09
C GLU A 332 0.43 -9.30 -32.12
N GLN A 333 0.43 -8.27 -31.24
CA GLN A 333 1.47 -8.10 -30.24
C GLN A 333 1.47 -9.19 -29.17
N ILE A 334 0.28 -9.72 -28.83
CA ILE A 334 0.16 -10.81 -27.83
C ILE A 334 0.64 -12.15 -28.42
N LYS A 335 0.49 -12.35 -29.72
CA LYS A 335 0.89 -13.59 -30.42
C LYS A 335 2.39 -13.65 -30.74
N LYS A 336 3.10 -12.57 -30.60
CA LYS A 336 4.57 -12.50 -30.77
C LYS A 336 5.29 -12.76 -29.46
#